data_8d8ce261dec437fbd02b3603ff618a30
#
_entry.id   8d8ce261dec437fbd02b3603ff618a30
#
_cell.length_a   1.000
_cell.length_b   1.000
_cell.length_c   1.000
_cell.angle_alpha   90.00
_cell.angle_beta   90.00
_cell.angle_gamma   90.00
#
_symmetry.space_group_name_H-M   'P 1'
#
loop_
_entity.id
_entity.type
_entity.pdbx_description
1 polymer ?
#
loop_
_entity_poly.entity_id
_entity_poly.type
_entity_poly.pdbx_seq_one_letter_code
_entity_poly.pdbx_strand_id
1 'polypeptide(L)'
;RLASTLVDQRYLPLCYTLMYAMPGIPSVYYGSEYGVQGRHENNSDDGLRPCLDLADLQRSGNLDLYRHLVKLGRIYKAYPALRTGSYETVIVRNRQLLFRKDWDGTTVYVALNLEDCCSDMQFGTHLPALVDVISGQPIDVNNGNVNVHMQPFSSMILVADDIVNHADAPETVPVAAEP
;
A
#
# COMPACT_ATOMS: atom_id res chain seq x y z
N ARG A 1 -18.54 0.29 3.37
CA ARG A 1 -17.29 -0.16 2.71
C ARG A 1 -16.40 1.05 2.38
N LEU A 2 -15.08 0.90 2.47
CA LEU A 2 -14.14 2.00 2.21
C LEU A 2 -14.38 2.67 0.84
N ALA A 3 -14.53 1.88 -0.21
CA ALA A 3 -14.80 2.38 -1.56
C ALA A 3 -16.06 3.26 -1.67
N SER A 4 -17.03 3.11 -0.75
CA SER A 4 -18.26 3.92 -0.74
C SER A 4 -18.14 5.18 0.10
N THR A 5 -17.09 5.33 0.92
CA THR A 5 -16.89 6.48 1.80
C THR A 5 -15.94 7.50 1.19
N LEU A 6 -15.08 7.08 0.27
CA LEU A 6 -14.15 7.96 -0.41
C LEU A 6 -14.85 8.78 -1.49
N VAL A 7 -14.58 10.08 -1.50
CA VAL A 7 -15.06 11.00 -2.56
C VAL A 7 -14.33 10.71 -3.87
N ASP A 8 -13.05 10.33 -3.79
CA ASP A 8 -12.21 10.04 -4.94
C ASP A 8 -11.59 8.65 -4.78
N GLN A 9 -11.83 7.77 -5.76
CA GLN A 9 -11.36 6.38 -5.72
C GLN A 9 -9.83 6.27 -5.86
N ARG A 10 -9.13 7.32 -6.31
CA ARG A 10 -7.67 7.36 -6.36
C ARG A 10 -7.02 7.27 -4.99
N TYR A 11 -7.75 7.62 -3.92
CA TYR A 11 -7.29 7.42 -2.54
C TYR A 11 -7.33 5.95 -2.07
N LEU A 12 -8.07 5.09 -2.75
CA LEU A 12 -8.31 3.74 -2.25
C LEU A 12 -7.02 2.90 -2.12
N PRO A 13 -6.10 2.86 -3.10
CA PRO A 13 -4.81 2.20 -2.95
C PRO A 13 -3.95 2.79 -1.81
N LEU A 14 -3.98 4.12 -1.63
CA LEU A 14 -3.22 4.81 -0.58
C LEU A 14 -3.74 4.44 0.83
N CYS A 15 -5.07 4.36 0.98
CA CYS A 15 -5.68 3.92 2.23
C CYS A 15 -5.24 2.50 2.60
N TYR A 16 -5.15 1.60 1.61
CA TYR A 16 -4.66 0.25 1.85
C TYR A 16 -3.16 0.21 2.14
N THR A 17 -2.34 1.00 1.43
CA THR A 17 -0.91 1.11 1.77
C THR A 17 -0.75 1.57 3.23
N LEU A 18 -1.50 2.60 3.63
CA LEU A 18 -1.49 3.08 5.00
C LEU A 18 -1.94 1.99 6.00
N MET A 19 -3.02 1.28 5.71
CA MET A 19 -3.55 0.21 6.57
C MET A 19 -2.53 -0.91 6.80
N TYR A 20 -1.77 -1.31 5.76
CA TYR A 20 -0.74 -2.33 5.87
C TYR A 20 0.54 -1.85 6.56
N ALA A 21 0.75 -0.53 6.64
CA ALA A 21 1.97 0.05 7.21
C ALA A 21 1.79 0.63 8.62
N MET A 22 0.57 1.02 9.01
CA MET A 22 0.29 1.52 10.35
C MET A 22 0.35 0.41 11.40
N PRO A 23 0.65 0.76 12.67
CA PRO A 23 0.57 -0.21 13.78
C PRO A 23 -0.82 -0.84 13.87
N GLY A 24 -0.86 -2.17 13.90
CA GLY A 24 -2.11 -2.93 13.99
C GLY A 24 -2.11 -4.14 13.05
N ILE A 25 -3.26 -4.79 12.92
CA ILE A 25 -3.46 -5.94 12.05
C ILE A 25 -4.30 -5.47 10.86
N PRO A 26 -3.76 -5.49 9.62
CA PRO A 26 -4.55 -5.12 8.45
C PRO A 26 -5.71 -6.11 8.26
N SER A 27 -6.90 -5.57 8.06
CA SER A 27 -8.11 -6.37 7.82
C SER A 27 -8.80 -5.91 6.55
N VAL A 28 -8.91 -6.81 5.58
CA VAL A 28 -9.59 -6.58 4.31
C VAL A 28 -10.92 -7.32 4.32
N TYR A 29 -12.02 -6.59 4.20
CA TYR A 29 -13.34 -7.19 4.13
C TYR A 29 -13.59 -7.73 2.71
N TYR A 30 -14.19 -8.92 2.59
CA TYR A 30 -14.37 -9.62 1.32
C TYR A 30 -14.98 -8.73 0.22
N GLY A 31 -14.43 -8.79 -0.99
CA GLY A 31 -14.79 -7.95 -2.13
C GLY A 31 -14.21 -6.53 -2.10
N SER A 32 -13.67 -6.07 -0.97
CA SER A 32 -13.04 -4.75 -0.88
C SER A 32 -11.74 -4.68 -1.66
N GLU A 33 -11.07 -5.81 -1.84
CA GLU A 33 -9.89 -5.97 -2.68
C GLU A 33 -10.16 -5.72 -4.16
N TYR A 34 -11.42 -5.84 -4.59
CA TYR A 34 -11.89 -5.50 -5.93
C TYR A 34 -12.60 -4.14 -6.00
N GLY A 35 -12.59 -3.36 -4.91
CA GLY A 35 -13.25 -2.07 -4.84
C GLY A 35 -14.77 -2.14 -4.74
N VAL A 36 -15.33 -3.27 -4.29
CA VAL A 36 -16.78 -3.42 -4.12
C VAL A 36 -17.32 -2.36 -3.17
N GLN A 37 -18.31 -1.63 -3.65
CA GLN A 37 -19.03 -0.63 -2.89
C GLN A 37 -20.15 -1.26 -2.03
N GLY A 38 -20.65 -0.51 -1.08
CA GLY A 38 -21.80 -0.88 -0.26
C GLY A 38 -21.96 0.06 0.92
N ARG A 39 -23.20 0.33 1.28
CA ARG A 39 -23.58 1.19 2.41
C ARG A 39 -24.63 0.48 3.26
N HIS A 40 -24.71 0.87 4.51
CA HIS A 40 -25.82 0.52 5.38
C HIS A 40 -27.02 1.35 4.95
N GLU A 41 -28.13 0.71 4.62
CA GLU A 41 -29.35 1.37 4.16
C GLU A 41 -30.59 0.71 4.79
N ASN A 42 -31.61 1.47 5.06
CA ASN A 42 -32.91 0.99 5.57
C ASN A 42 -32.81 0.09 6.82
N ASN A 43 -31.88 0.38 7.73
CA ASN A 43 -31.59 -0.46 8.90
C ASN A 43 -31.19 -1.90 8.53
N SER A 44 -30.67 -2.14 7.33
CA SER A 44 -30.17 -3.43 6.87
C SER A 44 -28.68 -3.36 6.51
N ASP A 45 -27.97 -4.43 6.80
CA ASP A 45 -26.59 -4.66 6.36
C ASP A 45 -26.50 -5.32 4.97
N ASP A 46 -27.60 -5.60 4.30
CA ASP A 46 -27.61 -6.31 3.01
C ASP A 46 -26.75 -5.61 1.97
N GLY A 47 -26.80 -4.29 1.90
CA GLY A 47 -25.92 -3.50 1.03
C GLY A 47 -24.43 -3.60 1.37
N LEU A 48 -24.09 -3.98 2.61
CA LEU A 48 -22.70 -4.23 3.03
C LEU A 48 -22.25 -5.67 2.79
N ARG A 49 -23.18 -6.61 2.64
CA ARG A 49 -22.93 -8.06 2.56
C ARG A 49 -23.51 -8.69 1.29
N PRO A 50 -23.24 -8.13 0.09
CA PRO A 50 -23.75 -8.72 -1.14
C PRO A 50 -23.19 -10.13 -1.32
N CYS A 51 -23.97 -10.99 -1.95
CA CYS A 51 -23.46 -12.25 -2.48
C CYS A 51 -22.59 -11.92 -3.69
N LEU A 52 -21.32 -12.32 -3.64
CA LEU A 52 -20.33 -12.01 -4.68
C LEU A 52 -19.97 -13.28 -5.43
N ASP A 53 -19.90 -13.18 -6.76
CA ASP A 53 -19.32 -14.20 -7.62
C ASP A 53 -17.88 -13.81 -7.96
N LEU A 54 -16.94 -14.73 -7.72
CA LEU A 54 -15.52 -14.48 -7.94
C LEU A 54 -15.20 -14.27 -9.42
N ALA A 55 -15.84 -15.03 -10.32
CA ALA A 55 -15.61 -14.89 -11.75
C ALA A 55 -16.10 -13.52 -12.27
N ASP A 56 -17.20 -13.02 -11.71
CA ASP A 56 -17.67 -11.66 -12.02
C ASP A 56 -16.71 -10.60 -11.52
N LEU A 57 -16.19 -10.74 -10.30
CA LEU A 57 -15.20 -9.80 -9.75
C LEU A 57 -13.90 -9.81 -10.55
N GLN A 58 -13.45 -10.96 -11.04
CA GLN A 58 -12.27 -11.08 -11.90
C GLN A 58 -12.48 -10.45 -13.28
N ARG A 59 -13.72 -10.39 -13.77
CA ARG A 59 -14.05 -9.77 -15.07
C ARG A 59 -14.28 -8.26 -14.98
N SER A 60 -14.94 -7.80 -13.94
CA SER A 60 -15.45 -6.42 -13.85
C SER A 60 -14.96 -5.63 -12.64
N GLY A 61 -14.28 -6.27 -11.69
CA GLY A 61 -13.73 -5.61 -10.51
C GLY A 61 -12.49 -4.78 -10.80
N ASN A 62 -12.04 -4.04 -9.80
CA ASN A 62 -10.79 -3.27 -9.89
C ASN A 62 -9.58 -4.19 -9.70
N LEU A 63 -9.09 -4.75 -10.81
CA LEU A 63 -7.96 -5.68 -10.79
C LEU A 63 -6.63 -5.02 -10.40
N ASP A 64 -6.46 -3.73 -10.66
CA ASP A 64 -5.24 -3.02 -10.28
C ASP A 64 -5.18 -2.84 -8.76
N LEU A 65 -6.32 -2.54 -8.13
CA LEU A 65 -6.43 -2.53 -6.68
C LEU A 65 -6.14 -3.92 -6.10
N TYR A 66 -6.72 -4.97 -6.68
CA TYR A 66 -6.47 -6.35 -6.25
C TYR A 66 -4.98 -6.68 -6.30
N ARG A 67 -4.30 -6.41 -7.43
CA ARG A 67 -2.85 -6.64 -7.57
C ARG A 67 -2.05 -5.83 -6.55
N HIS A 68 -2.45 -4.57 -6.30
CA HIS A 68 -1.83 -3.73 -5.29
C HIS A 68 -1.94 -4.36 -3.88
N LEU A 69 -3.12 -4.84 -3.49
CA LEU A 69 -3.32 -5.49 -2.19
C LEU A 69 -2.53 -6.81 -2.07
N VAL A 70 -2.46 -7.61 -3.13
CA VAL A 70 -1.62 -8.81 -3.17
C VAL A 70 -0.15 -8.44 -2.92
N LYS A 71 0.34 -7.39 -3.60
CA LYS A 71 1.71 -6.88 -3.40
C LYS A 71 1.93 -6.40 -1.96
N LEU A 72 1.01 -5.60 -1.42
CA LEU A 72 1.08 -5.13 -0.02
C LEU A 72 1.11 -6.30 0.97
N GLY A 73 0.32 -7.34 0.75
CA GLY A 73 0.32 -8.54 1.59
C GLY A 73 1.66 -9.27 1.58
N ARG A 74 2.32 -9.35 0.42
CA ARG A 74 3.68 -9.92 0.29
C ARG A 74 4.72 -9.05 1.01
N ILE A 75 4.70 -7.74 0.78
CA ILE A 75 5.58 -6.77 1.44
C ILE A 75 5.41 -6.85 2.96
N TYR A 76 4.17 -6.89 3.46
CA TYR A 76 3.87 -7.00 4.88
C TYR A 76 4.42 -8.29 5.51
N LYS A 77 4.40 -9.41 4.76
CA LYS A 77 5.01 -10.67 5.21
C LYS A 77 6.53 -10.62 5.18
N ALA A 78 7.11 -10.02 4.14
CA ALA A 78 8.56 -9.98 3.93
C ALA A 78 9.28 -9.08 4.94
N TYR A 79 8.66 -7.97 5.36
CA TYR A 79 9.28 -6.98 6.23
C TYR A 79 8.62 -6.92 7.61
N PRO A 80 9.20 -7.63 8.63
CA PRO A 80 8.66 -7.64 9.99
C PRO A 80 8.53 -6.25 10.61
N ALA A 81 9.37 -5.28 10.22
CA ALA A 81 9.28 -3.90 10.69
C ALA A 81 7.89 -3.28 10.46
N LEU A 82 7.18 -3.65 9.38
CA LEU A 82 5.80 -3.19 9.14
C LEU A 82 4.80 -3.72 10.18
N ARG A 83 5.06 -4.91 10.77
CA ARG A 83 4.16 -5.54 11.76
C ARG A 83 4.48 -5.11 13.18
N THR A 84 5.75 -5.20 13.55
CA THR A 84 6.23 -5.12 14.95
C THR A 84 7.13 -3.93 15.20
N GLY A 85 7.53 -3.21 14.15
CA GLY A 85 8.45 -2.08 14.26
C GLY A 85 7.86 -0.90 15.04
N SER A 86 8.76 -0.09 15.59
CA SER A 86 8.42 1.21 16.14
C SER A 86 7.75 2.08 15.06
N TYR A 87 7.13 3.16 15.49
CA TYR A 87 6.57 4.15 14.56
C TYR A 87 7.14 5.53 14.88
N GLU A 88 7.71 6.18 13.88
CA GLU A 88 8.17 7.54 13.98
C GLU A 88 7.77 8.35 12.75
N THR A 89 7.13 9.48 12.97
CA THR A 89 6.77 10.42 11.91
C THR A 89 8.00 11.21 11.47
N VAL A 90 8.30 11.21 10.17
CA VAL A 90 9.43 11.94 9.58
C VAL A 90 8.96 13.24 8.93
N ILE A 91 7.90 13.19 8.12
CA ILE A 91 7.29 14.35 7.48
C ILE A 91 5.78 14.29 7.64
N VAL A 92 5.18 15.39 8.09
CA VAL A 92 3.73 15.66 8.00
C VAL A 92 3.53 17.00 7.34
N ARG A 93 2.82 16.99 6.23
CA ARG A 93 2.32 18.19 5.56
C ARG A 93 0.83 18.02 5.29
N ASN A 94 0.18 19.04 4.72
CA ASN A 94 -1.25 19.02 4.44
C ASN A 94 -1.55 17.82 3.57
N ARG A 95 -1.52 17.01 3.06
CA ARG A 95 -1.78 15.85 2.19
C ARG A 95 -0.54 15.00 1.90
N GLN A 96 0.47 15.08 2.74
CA GLN A 96 1.70 14.31 2.60
C GLN A 96 2.11 13.74 3.94
N LEU A 97 2.46 12.47 3.94
CA LEU A 97 2.93 11.76 5.12
C LEU A 97 4.15 10.92 4.75
N LEU A 98 5.19 11.03 5.56
CA LEU A 98 6.31 10.10 5.56
C LEU A 98 6.59 9.70 7.00
N PHE A 99 6.64 8.41 7.25
CA PHE A 99 7.02 7.84 8.54
C PHE A 99 7.98 6.68 8.34
N ARG A 100 8.68 6.33 9.40
CA ARG A 100 9.56 5.16 9.43
C ARG A 100 9.11 4.17 10.50
N LYS A 101 9.51 2.92 10.28
CA LYS A 101 9.36 1.84 11.24
C LYS A 101 10.69 1.11 11.34
N ASP A 102 11.14 0.88 12.58
CA ASP A 102 12.40 0.23 12.86
C ASP A 102 12.15 -1.06 13.65
N TRP A 103 12.77 -2.15 13.21
CA TRP A 103 12.72 -3.44 13.89
C TRP A 103 13.96 -4.25 13.58
N ASP A 104 14.66 -4.72 14.64
CA ASP A 104 15.80 -5.64 14.55
C ASP A 104 16.85 -5.22 13.49
N GLY A 105 17.25 -3.95 13.54
CA GLY A 105 18.20 -3.37 12.59
C GLY A 105 17.64 -3.07 11.19
N THR A 106 16.38 -3.39 10.93
CA THR A 106 15.71 -3.08 9.65
C THR A 106 14.88 -1.82 9.78
N THR A 107 15.12 -0.86 8.88
CA THR A 107 14.33 0.37 8.74
C THR A 107 13.48 0.31 7.47
N VAL A 108 12.19 0.63 7.61
CA VAL A 108 11.23 0.79 6.50
C VAL A 108 10.68 2.21 6.54
N TYR A 109 10.74 2.92 5.41
CA TYR A 109 10.06 4.20 5.24
C TYR A 109 8.79 4.01 4.43
N VAL A 110 7.74 4.73 4.80
CA VAL A 110 6.46 4.72 4.07
C VAL A 110 6.10 6.16 3.75
N ALA A 111 5.98 6.46 2.46
CA ALA A 111 5.64 7.77 1.94
C ALA A 111 4.29 7.73 1.23
N LEU A 112 3.45 8.74 1.48
CA LEU A 112 2.17 8.94 0.82
C LEU A 112 2.05 10.36 0.31
N ASN A 113 1.65 10.52 -0.94
CA ASN A 113 1.26 11.78 -1.55
C ASN A 113 -0.22 11.72 -1.94
N LEU A 114 -1.06 12.46 -1.22
CA LEU A 114 -2.49 12.56 -1.45
C LEU A 114 -2.87 13.79 -2.30
N GLU A 115 -1.86 14.53 -2.81
CA GLU A 115 -2.08 15.65 -3.72
C GLU A 115 -2.39 15.16 -5.13
N ASP A 116 -3.04 16.03 -5.91
CA ASP A 116 -3.29 15.83 -7.34
C ASP A 116 -2.13 16.31 -8.23
N CYS A 117 -1.01 16.65 -7.61
CA CYS A 117 0.24 17.05 -8.27
C CYS A 117 1.44 16.27 -7.71
N CYS A 118 2.55 16.28 -8.46
CA CYS A 118 3.81 15.74 -7.99
C CYS A 118 4.32 16.50 -6.77
N SER A 119 5.05 15.80 -5.91
CA SER A 119 5.61 16.36 -4.68
C SER A 119 6.97 15.74 -4.37
N ASP A 120 7.89 16.58 -3.89
CA ASP A 120 9.19 16.13 -3.41
C ASP A 120 9.20 16.03 -1.87
N MET A 121 9.70 14.90 -1.38
CA MET A 121 9.93 14.68 0.05
C MET A 121 11.41 14.44 0.29
N GLN A 122 12.02 15.31 1.11
CA GLN A 122 13.43 15.24 1.49
C GLN A 122 13.56 14.82 2.95
N PHE A 123 14.39 13.82 3.21
CA PHE A 123 14.66 13.34 4.56
C PHE A 123 16.06 12.73 4.68
N GLY A 124 16.53 12.59 5.93
CA GLY A 124 17.80 11.93 6.23
C GLY A 124 17.64 10.43 6.46
N THR A 125 18.62 9.64 6.06
CA THR A 125 18.72 8.21 6.36
C THR A 125 20.15 7.80 6.65
N HIS A 126 20.33 6.74 7.42
CA HIS A 126 21.61 6.07 7.63
C HIS A 126 21.86 4.92 6.63
N LEU A 127 20.85 4.58 5.84
CA LEU A 127 20.94 3.50 4.84
C LEU A 127 21.71 3.98 3.61
N PRO A 128 22.58 3.13 3.03
CA PRO A 128 23.43 3.52 1.90
C PRO A 128 22.67 3.64 0.57
N ALA A 129 21.63 2.87 0.40
CA ALA A 129 20.76 2.84 -0.78
C ALA A 129 19.36 2.39 -0.39
N LEU A 130 18.36 2.82 -1.14
CA LEU A 130 16.95 2.46 -0.92
C LEU A 130 16.30 1.93 -2.20
N VAL A 131 15.30 1.09 -2.02
CA VAL A 131 14.40 0.63 -3.11
C VAL A 131 12.96 0.81 -2.68
N ASP A 132 12.13 1.32 -3.57
CA ASP A 132 10.67 1.26 -3.40
C ASP A 132 10.16 -0.13 -3.77
N VAL A 133 9.79 -0.92 -2.78
CA VAL A 133 9.32 -2.31 -2.99
C VAL A 133 7.92 -2.39 -3.61
N ILE A 134 7.20 -1.28 -3.74
CA ILE A 134 5.95 -1.25 -4.50
C ILE A 134 6.23 -1.20 -6.00
N SER A 135 7.14 -0.35 -6.45
CA SER A 135 7.47 -0.17 -7.88
C SER A 135 8.69 -0.98 -8.33
N GLY A 136 9.57 -1.37 -7.40
CA GLY A 136 10.87 -1.95 -7.69
C GLY A 136 11.94 -0.93 -8.10
N GLN A 137 11.64 0.37 -7.98
CA GLN A 137 12.56 1.42 -8.41
C GLN A 137 13.63 1.72 -7.34
N PRO A 138 14.91 1.82 -7.71
CA PRO A 138 15.95 2.28 -6.81
C PRO A 138 15.76 3.77 -6.49
N ILE A 139 16.14 4.15 -5.28
CA ILE A 139 16.10 5.53 -4.79
C ILE A 139 17.51 5.92 -4.32
N ASP A 140 18.04 6.97 -4.91
CA ASP A 140 19.37 7.45 -4.61
C ASP A 140 19.47 8.04 -3.20
N VAL A 141 20.54 7.67 -2.50
CA VAL A 141 20.93 8.25 -1.21
C VAL A 141 22.24 9.02 -1.40
N ASN A 142 22.18 10.33 -1.24
CA ASN A 142 23.34 11.23 -1.41
C ASN A 142 23.80 11.78 -0.06
N ASN A 143 24.94 11.29 0.46
CA ASN A 143 25.48 11.70 1.76
C ASN A 143 24.46 11.63 2.90
N GLY A 144 23.69 10.54 2.96
CA GLY A 144 22.65 10.32 3.96
C GLY A 144 21.36 11.14 3.75
N ASN A 145 21.22 11.82 2.60
CA ASN A 145 20.00 12.56 2.24
C ASN A 145 19.29 11.86 1.07
N VAL A 146 17.99 11.80 1.17
CA VAL A 146 17.09 11.23 0.18
C VAL A 146 16.13 12.31 -0.32
N ASN A 147 15.91 12.34 -1.62
CA ASN A 147 14.81 13.09 -2.23
C ASN A 147 13.95 12.12 -3.04
N VAL A 148 12.73 11.87 -2.59
CA VAL A 148 11.76 11.06 -3.33
C VAL A 148 10.80 11.96 -4.08
N HIS A 149 10.72 11.74 -5.39
CA HIS A 149 9.75 12.39 -6.26
C HIS A 149 8.47 11.57 -6.34
N MET A 150 7.45 12.01 -5.62
CA MET A 150 6.16 11.32 -5.54
C MET A 150 5.23 11.78 -6.65
N GLN A 151 4.63 10.82 -7.36
CA GLN A 151 3.57 11.10 -8.32
C GLN A 151 2.26 11.51 -7.61
N PRO A 152 1.30 12.14 -8.31
CA PRO A 152 -0.02 12.37 -7.74
C PRO A 152 -0.67 11.09 -7.25
N PHE A 153 -1.34 11.13 -6.11
CA PHE A 153 -2.06 9.98 -5.52
C PHE A 153 -1.21 8.71 -5.47
N SER A 154 0.01 8.81 -4.98
CA SER A 154 0.96 7.70 -4.95
C SER A 154 1.46 7.38 -3.54
N SER A 155 1.95 6.17 -3.38
CA SER A 155 2.61 5.71 -2.15
C SER A 155 3.88 4.94 -2.50
N MET A 156 4.86 4.98 -1.59
CA MET A 156 6.10 4.21 -1.66
C MET A 156 6.35 3.51 -0.34
N ILE A 157 6.95 2.33 -0.40
CA ILE A 157 7.49 1.62 0.77
C ILE A 157 8.97 1.39 0.46
N LEU A 158 9.83 2.12 1.18
CA LEU A 158 11.27 2.14 0.92
C LEU A 158 11.99 1.29 1.95
N VAL A 159 12.85 0.42 1.47
CA VAL A 159 13.72 -0.45 2.29
C VAL A 159 15.16 -0.32 1.81
N ALA A 160 16.12 -0.78 2.61
CA ALA A 160 17.51 -0.88 2.15
C ALA A 160 17.62 -1.84 0.95
N ASP A 161 18.42 -1.50 -0.03
CA ASP A 161 18.56 -2.27 -1.27
C ASP A 161 19.12 -3.69 -1.03
N ASP A 162 20.02 -3.84 -0.06
CA ASP A 162 20.64 -5.11 0.33
C ASP A 162 19.69 -6.10 1.04
N ILE A 163 18.52 -5.63 1.50
CA ILE A 163 17.51 -6.47 2.16
C ILE A 163 16.29 -6.73 1.29
N VAL A 164 16.33 -6.37 0.01
CA VAL A 164 15.23 -6.67 -0.91
C VAL A 164 15.03 -8.18 -0.99
N ASN A 165 14.09 -8.67 -0.21
CA ASN A 165 13.65 -10.04 -0.34
C ASN A 165 12.92 -10.15 -1.68
N HIS A 166 13.50 -10.89 -2.62
CA HIS A 166 12.90 -11.19 -3.92
C HIS A 166 11.59 -11.98 -3.74
N ALA A 167 10.60 -11.35 -3.17
CA ALA A 167 9.21 -11.85 -3.11
C ALA A 167 8.53 -11.79 -4.49
N ASP A 168 9.29 -11.45 -5.52
CA ASP A 168 8.83 -11.31 -6.91
C ASP A 168 9.09 -12.57 -7.75
N ALA A 169 8.65 -13.73 -7.28
CA ALA A 169 8.25 -14.75 -8.24
C ALA A 169 6.82 -14.40 -8.69
N PRO A 170 6.56 -14.20 -10.00
CA PRO A 170 5.20 -14.00 -10.48
C PRO A 170 4.42 -15.30 -10.23
N GLU A 171 3.66 -15.35 -9.14
CA GLU A 171 2.59 -16.32 -9.08
C GLU A 171 1.59 -15.92 -10.17
N THR A 172 1.53 -16.76 -11.20
CA THR A 172 0.41 -16.77 -12.14
C THR A 172 -0.86 -16.85 -11.31
N VAL A 173 -1.65 -15.78 -11.29
CA VAL A 173 -3.02 -15.82 -10.80
C VAL A 173 -3.68 -16.98 -11.55
N PRO A 174 -4.19 -18.02 -10.89
CA PRO A 174 -4.89 -19.07 -11.60
C PRO A 174 -6.09 -18.44 -12.27
N VAL A 175 -5.99 -18.29 -13.59
CA VAL A 175 -7.15 -17.99 -14.44
C VAL A 175 -8.01 -19.23 -14.29
N ALA A 176 -9.23 -19.07 -13.77
CA ALA A 176 -10.20 -20.16 -13.73
C ALA A 176 -10.29 -20.75 -15.15
N ALA A 177 -10.02 -22.05 -15.28
CA ALA A 177 -10.20 -22.73 -16.53
C ALA A 177 -11.65 -22.50 -16.98
N GLU A 178 -11.82 -22.03 -18.19
CA GLU A 178 -13.15 -21.96 -18.81
C GLU A 178 -13.78 -23.34 -18.81
N PRO A 179 -15.12 -23.44 -18.58
CA PRO A 179 -15.85 -24.70 -18.58
C PRO A 179 -15.92 -25.33 -19.97
#